data_eee6df3e2802a13a8d1eafd944f12834
#
_entry.id   eee6df3e2802a13a8d1eafd944f12834
#
_cell.length_a   1.000
_cell.length_b   1.000
_cell.length_c   1.000
_cell.angle_alpha   90.00
_cell.angle_beta   90.00
_cell.angle_gamma   90.00
#
_symmetry.space_group_name_H-M   'P 1'
#
loop_
_entity.id
_entity.type
_entity.pdbx_description
1 polymer ?
#
loop_
_entity_poly.entity_id
_entity_poly.type
_entity_poly.pdbx_seq_one_letter_code
_entity_poly.pdbx_strand_id
1 'polypeptide(L)'
;MSRYHGEQVLVVPRAAFEEAGYFQGHREGGDHYLNAFMKPGVASFMDREAAENDPSHKQIIAYAIFCHQGRILHYTRGGSGGEARLHDKGSIGIGGHINPVDRQSGHDDVSTYLAGVEREIREELVIDGNCTQRVLGVINDDTNDVGAVHLGIVHLFELDTDRVRANEAALANLRFVSPEELSGEMFEKLETWSPVSYTHLTLPTNSRV
;
A
#
# COMPACT_ATOMS: atom_id res chain seq x y z
N MET A 1 -18.64 13.55 16.06
CA MET A 1 -18.68 13.61 14.58
C MET A 1 -17.79 12.48 14.08
N SER A 2 -18.23 11.72 13.08
CA SER A 2 -17.45 10.66 12.48
C SER A 2 -16.13 11.22 11.93
N ARG A 3 -15.03 10.48 12.11
CA ARG A 3 -13.69 10.83 11.58
C ARG A 3 -13.66 10.79 10.05
N TYR A 4 -14.54 9.99 9.44
CA TYR A 4 -14.54 9.67 8.00
C TYR A 4 -15.79 10.19 7.28
N HIS A 5 -16.41 11.28 7.78
CA HIS A 5 -17.71 11.74 7.32
C HIS A 5 -17.82 11.86 5.79
N GLY A 6 -18.62 10.95 5.19
CA GLY A 6 -18.92 10.92 3.75
C GLY A 6 -17.82 10.33 2.85
N GLU A 7 -16.73 9.80 3.42
CA GLU A 7 -15.70 9.09 2.66
C GLU A 7 -16.18 7.69 2.31
N GLN A 8 -16.01 7.30 1.04
CA GLN A 8 -16.26 5.95 0.56
C GLN A 8 -14.93 5.32 0.10
N VAL A 9 -14.78 4.02 0.35
CA VAL A 9 -13.57 3.25 0.04
C VAL A 9 -13.92 2.00 -0.76
N LEU A 10 -12.99 1.57 -1.62
CA LEU A 10 -13.13 0.34 -2.39
C LEU A 10 -13.02 -0.87 -1.47
N VAL A 11 -14.02 -1.74 -1.52
CA VAL A 11 -14.07 -2.97 -0.76
C VAL A 11 -14.33 -4.17 -1.65
N VAL A 12 -13.92 -5.34 -1.19
CA VAL A 12 -14.33 -6.63 -1.75
C VAL A 12 -14.96 -7.48 -0.66
N PRO A 13 -15.97 -8.31 -0.97
CA PRO A 13 -16.49 -9.27 -0.01
C PRO A 13 -15.37 -10.21 0.49
N ARG A 14 -15.35 -10.51 1.78
CA ARG A 14 -14.42 -11.48 2.36
C ARG A 14 -14.51 -12.84 1.66
N ALA A 15 -15.70 -13.25 1.27
CA ALA A 15 -15.92 -14.48 0.49
C ALA A 15 -15.14 -14.49 -0.84
N ALA A 16 -15.02 -13.34 -1.53
CA ALA A 16 -14.23 -13.25 -2.75
C ALA A 16 -12.73 -13.41 -2.49
N PHE A 17 -12.24 -12.90 -1.34
CA PHE A 17 -10.86 -13.13 -0.90
C PHE A 17 -10.63 -14.61 -0.54
N GLU A 18 -11.57 -15.26 0.14
CA GLU A 18 -11.50 -16.68 0.49
C GLU A 18 -11.51 -17.56 -0.77
N GLU A 19 -12.35 -17.23 -1.77
CA GLU A 19 -12.40 -17.93 -3.07
C GLU A 19 -11.10 -17.75 -3.87
N ALA A 20 -10.49 -16.57 -3.83
CA ALA A 20 -9.20 -16.30 -4.47
C ALA A 20 -8.03 -17.04 -3.78
N GLY A 21 -8.24 -17.55 -2.56
CA GLY A 21 -7.27 -18.29 -1.76
C GLY A 21 -6.83 -17.53 -0.52
N TYR A 22 -7.54 -17.76 0.59
CA TYR A 22 -7.22 -17.16 1.89
C TYR A 22 -5.78 -17.45 2.32
N PHE A 23 -5.15 -16.49 2.98
CA PHE A 23 -3.83 -16.62 3.61
C PHE A 23 -3.69 -15.61 4.75
N GLN A 24 -2.66 -15.79 5.57
CA GLN A 24 -2.20 -14.85 6.60
C GLN A 24 -0.77 -14.43 6.28
N GLY A 25 -0.45 -13.15 6.48
CA GLY A 25 0.84 -12.58 6.17
C GLY A 25 0.94 -12.07 4.73
N HIS A 26 2.02 -12.37 4.03
CA HIS A 26 2.25 -12.01 2.63
C HIS A 26 2.06 -13.21 1.72
N ARG A 27 1.51 -12.97 0.52
CA ARG A 27 1.45 -13.95 -0.57
C ARG A 27 1.85 -13.32 -1.89
N GLU A 28 2.75 -13.97 -2.62
CA GLU A 28 3.10 -13.62 -3.99
C GLU A 28 1.92 -13.86 -4.96
N GLY A 29 2.06 -13.39 -6.21
CA GLY A 29 1.01 -13.53 -7.22
C GLY A 29 -0.08 -12.47 -7.10
N GLY A 30 0.31 -11.23 -6.78
CA GLY A 30 -0.62 -10.12 -6.63
C GLY A 30 -1.54 -9.89 -7.81
N ASP A 31 -1.09 -10.15 -9.05
CA ASP A 31 -1.93 -10.08 -10.25
C ASP A 31 -3.12 -11.03 -10.19
N HIS A 32 -2.95 -12.23 -9.60
CA HIS A 32 -4.05 -13.19 -9.43
C HIS A 32 -5.16 -12.59 -8.55
N TYR A 33 -4.78 -12.00 -7.42
CA TYR A 33 -5.73 -11.36 -6.49
C TYR A 33 -6.34 -10.10 -7.09
N LEU A 34 -5.52 -9.23 -7.70
CA LEU A 34 -6.00 -8.02 -8.36
C LEU A 34 -7.05 -8.38 -9.43
N ASN A 35 -6.76 -9.35 -10.29
CA ASN A 35 -7.69 -9.80 -11.31
C ASN A 35 -8.96 -10.45 -10.73
N ALA A 36 -8.85 -11.17 -9.60
CA ALA A 36 -10.02 -11.77 -8.95
C ALA A 36 -10.93 -10.70 -8.34
N PHE A 37 -10.33 -9.69 -7.67
CA PHE A 37 -11.06 -8.63 -6.99
C PHE A 37 -11.68 -7.61 -7.94
N MET A 38 -11.01 -7.31 -9.05
CA MET A 38 -11.47 -6.33 -10.03
C MET A 38 -12.34 -6.95 -11.14
N LYS A 39 -12.84 -8.17 -10.96
CA LYS A 39 -13.89 -8.72 -11.83
C LYS A 39 -15.16 -7.87 -11.71
N PRO A 40 -15.90 -7.65 -12.82
CA PRO A 40 -17.15 -6.89 -12.77
C PRO A 40 -18.11 -7.40 -11.69
N GLY A 41 -18.54 -6.50 -10.81
CA GLY A 41 -19.51 -6.79 -9.75
C GLY A 41 -18.93 -7.41 -8.48
N VAL A 42 -17.60 -7.59 -8.36
CA VAL A 42 -16.94 -8.05 -7.13
C VAL A 42 -16.59 -6.88 -6.21
N ALA A 43 -15.82 -5.92 -6.72
CA ALA A 43 -15.47 -4.73 -5.96
C ALA A 43 -16.65 -3.72 -5.94
N SER A 44 -16.81 -3.02 -4.84
CA SER A 44 -17.80 -1.96 -4.66
C SER A 44 -17.26 -0.84 -3.76
N PHE A 45 -17.91 0.33 -3.78
CA PHE A 45 -17.61 1.39 -2.83
C PHE A 45 -18.56 1.31 -1.64
N MET A 46 -18.01 1.43 -0.44
CA MET A 46 -18.71 1.38 0.85
C MET A 46 -18.33 2.60 1.68
N ASP A 47 -19.26 3.11 2.49
CA ASP A 47 -18.94 4.14 3.50
C ASP A 47 -17.80 3.66 4.39
N ARG A 48 -16.77 4.48 4.58
CA ARG A 48 -15.55 4.09 5.27
C ARG A 48 -15.80 3.72 6.74
N GLU A 49 -16.67 4.45 7.44
CA GLU A 49 -16.99 4.14 8.83
C GLU A 49 -17.72 2.79 8.94
N ALA A 50 -18.58 2.46 7.99
CA ALA A 50 -19.21 1.16 7.91
C ALA A 50 -18.18 0.06 7.61
N ALA A 51 -17.28 0.28 6.65
CA ALA A 51 -16.23 -0.66 6.26
C ALA A 51 -15.23 -0.95 7.39
N GLU A 52 -14.89 0.05 8.22
CA GLU A 52 -14.01 -0.12 9.40
C GLU A 52 -14.62 -1.06 10.48
N ASN A 53 -15.93 -1.27 10.45
CA ASN A 53 -16.65 -2.08 11.44
C ASN A 53 -17.28 -3.35 10.83
N ASP A 54 -17.02 -3.65 9.56
CA ASP A 54 -17.62 -4.78 8.86
C ASP A 54 -16.57 -5.81 8.38
N PRO A 55 -16.25 -6.84 9.20
CA PRO A 55 -15.28 -7.87 8.82
C PRO A 55 -15.76 -8.81 7.71
N SER A 56 -16.99 -8.66 7.21
CA SER A 56 -17.47 -9.37 6.02
C SER A 56 -16.91 -8.79 4.72
N HIS A 57 -16.22 -7.66 4.80
CA HIS A 57 -15.56 -6.99 3.68
C HIS A 57 -14.07 -6.71 3.99
N LYS A 58 -13.27 -6.60 2.94
CA LYS A 58 -11.88 -6.13 2.99
C LYS A 58 -11.77 -4.82 2.22
N GLN A 59 -11.32 -3.75 2.89
CA GLN A 59 -10.91 -2.51 2.25
C GLN A 59 -9.62 -2.76 1.46
N ILE A 60 -9.62 -2.43 0.18
CA ILE A 60 -8.45 -2.61 -0.67
C ILE A 60 -7.53 -1.40 -0.53
N ILE A 61 -6.33 -1.65 -0.03
CA ILE A 61 -5.29 -0.64 0.13
C ILE A 61 -4.23 -0.84 -0.94
N ALA A 62 -3.94 0.20 -1.71
CA ALA A 62 -2.74 0.26 -2.50
C ALA A 62 -1.53 0.47 -1.57
N TYR A 63 -0.54 -0.42 -1.62
CA TYR A 63 0.69 -0.29 -0.83
C TYR A 63 1.89 -0.21 -1.77
N ALA A 64 2.38 1.00 -2.02
CA ALA A 64 3.41 1.31 -3.00
C ALA A 64 4.79 1.39 -2.35
N ILE A 65 5.72 0.53 -2.78
CA ILE A 65 7.12 0.51 -2.38
C ILE A 65 7.96 1.08 -3.52
N PHE A 66 8.90 1.96 -3.21
CA PHE A 66 9.76 2.61 -4.20
C PHE A 66 11.20 2.18 -4.04
N CYS A 67 11.83 1.79 -5.15
CA CYS A 67 13.23 1.41 -5.20
C CYS A 67 14.00 2.24 -6.23
N HIS A 68 15.26 2.55 -5.93
CA HIS A 68 16.21 3.12 -6.86
C HIS A 68 17.59 2.50 -6.64
N GLN A 69 18.15 1.85 -7.68
CA GLN A 69 19.48 1.20 -7.63
C GLN A 69 19.68 0.27 -6.42
N GLY A 70 18.67 -0.56 -6.11
CA GLY A 70 18.72 -1.51 -4.99
C GLY A 70 18.52 -0.90 -3.61
N ARG A 71 18.28 0.42 -3.50
CA ARG A 71 17.89 1.11 -2.26
C ARG A 71 16.39 1.30 -2.21
N ILE A 72 15.81 1.29 -1.01
CA ILE A 72 14.38 1.40 -0.75
C ILE A 72 14.07 2.77 -0.16
N LEU A 73 12.99 3.40 -0.64
CA LEU A 73 12.50 4.63 -0.03
C LEU A 73 11.95 4.32 1.36
N HIS A 74 12.47 5.03 2.35
CA HIS A 74 12.08 4.94 3.75
C HIS A 74 11.69 6.33 4.26
N TYR A 75 10.71 6.39 5.16
CA TYR A 75 10.33 7.60 5.87
C TYR A 75 9.87 7.27 7.30
N THR A 76 9.77 8.29 8.14
CA THR A 76 9.14 8.20 9.47
C THR A 76 7.79 8.93 9.43
N ARG A 77 6.76 8.34 10.04
CA ARG A 77 5.45 9.00 10.14
C ARG A 77 5.53 10.14 11.16
N GLY A 78 5.33 11.37 10.67
CA GLY A 78 5.27 12.56 11.51
C GLY A 78 4.01 12.61 12.38
N GLY A 79 4.05 13.40 13.45
CA GLY A 79 2.94 13.53 14.42
C GLY A 79 1.65 14.15 13.89
N SER A 80 1.61 14.62 12.63
CA SER A 80 0.42 15.15 11.95
C SER A 80 -0.40 14.09 11.21
N GLY A 81 0.09 12.84 11.10
CA GLY A 81 -0.61 11.75 10.44
C GLY A 81 -1.85 11.27 11.21
N GLY A 82 -2.85 10.78 10.47
CA GLY A 82 -4.16 10.43 11.03
C GLY A 82 -4.17 9.31 12.08
N GLU A 83 -3.16 8.40 12.11
CA GLU A 83 -3.10 7.29 13.05
C GLU A 83 -2.00 7.51 14.10
N ALA A 84 -2.38 7.98 15.30
CA ALA A 84 -1.46 8.27 16.40
C ALA A 84 -0.56 7.09 16.81
N ARG A 85 -1.02 5.85 16.64
CA ARG A 85 -0.25 4.62 16.92
C ARG A 85 0.95 4.40 16.02
N LEU A 86 0.98 5.07 14.85
CA LEU A 86 2.07 4.97 13.87
C LEU A 86 3.06 6.14 13.94
N HIS A 87 2.84 7.11 14.86
CA HIS A 87 3.78 8.20 15.05
C HIS A 87 5.16 7.66 15.42
N ASP A 88 6.19 8.22 14.80
CA ASP A 88 7.61 7.82 14.96
C ASP A 88 7.94 6.40 14.45
N LYS A 89 6.97 5.68 13.84
CA LYS A 89 7.26 4.42 13.16
C LYS A 89 7.86 4.70 11.78
N GLY A 90 8.84 3.86 11.41
CA GLY A 90 9.36 3.83 10.05
C GLY A 90 8.38 3.12 9.10
N SER A 91 8.37 3.54 7.85
CA SER A 91 7.66 2.84 6.77
C SER A 91 8.50 2.81 5.49
N ILE A 92 8.31 1.76 4.70
CA ILE A 92 8.88 1.63 3.35
C ILE A 92 7.81 1.69 2.26
N GLY A 93 6.54 1.81 2.64
CA GLY A 93 5.42 1.84 1.69
C GLY A 93 4.48 3.00 1.92
N ILE A 94 4.02 3.56 0.83
CA ILE A 94 2.93 4.53 0.78
C ILE A 94 1.64 3.75 0.63
N GLY A 95 0.69 3.95 1.53
CA GLY A 95 -0.57 3.22 1.52
C GLY A 95 -1.77 4.13 1.51
N GLY A 96 -2.75 3.87 0.63
CA GLY A 96 -3.95 4.66 0.57
C GLY A 96 -5.17 3.88 0.10
N HIS A 97 -6.34 4.48 0.35
CA HIS A 97 -7.63 3.93 -0.05
C HIS A 97 -7.98 4.36 -1.48
N ILE A 98 -8.65 3.47 -2.19
CA ILE A 98 -9.24 3.78 -3.49
C ILE A 98 -10.62 4.36 -3.25
N ASN A 99 -10.91 5.51 -3.84
CA ASN A 99 -12.13 6.27 -3.61
C ASN A 99 -12.99 6.39 -4.89
N PRO A 100 -14.28 6.75 -4.80
CA PRO A 100 -15.13 6.93 -5.98
C PRO A 100 -14.62 7.97 -6.98
N VAL A 101 -13.85 8.98 -6.54
CA VAL A 101 -13.24 10.00 -7.41
C VAL A 101 -12.23 9.40 -8.41
N ASP A 102 -11.69 8.22 -8.13
CA ASP A 102 -10.75 7.51 -8.99
C ASP A 102 -11.46 6.87 -10.20
N ARG A 103 -12.78 6.68 -10.11
CA ARG A 103 -13.61 6.15 -11.19
C ARG A 103 -13.94 7.23 -12.22
N GLN A 104 -13.22 7.21 -13.32
CA GLN A 104 -13.49 8.10 -14.46
C GLN A 104 -14.43 7.42 -15.48
N SER A 105 -15.05 8.23 -16.36
CA SER A 105 -15.91 7.70 -17.42
C SER A 105 -15.13 6.76 -18.34
N GLY A 106 -15.65 5.56 -18.53
CA GLY A 106 -15.01 4.51 -19.33
C GLY A 106 -14.00 3.64 -18.59
N HIS A 107 -13.72 3.92 -17.31
CA HIS A 107 -12.87 3.06 -16.50
C HIS A 107 -13.64 1.79 -16.07
N ASP A 108 -12.97 0.66 -16.23
CA ASP A 108 -13.32 -0.58 -15.52
C ASP A 108 -12.78 -0.54 -14.07
N ASP A 109 -13.02 -1.60 -13.30
CA ASP A 109 -12.59 -1.63 -11.89
C ASP A 109 -11.06 -1.68 -11.75
N VAL A 110 -10.33 -2.31 -12.70
CA VAL A 110 -8.85 -2.30 -12.72
C VAL A 110 -8.33 -0.90 -12.95
N SER A 111 -8.85 -0.19 -13.96
CA SER A 111 -8.44 1.18 -14.28
C SER A 111 -8.76 2.15 -13.14
N THR A 112 -9.90 1.96 -12.47
CA THR A 112 -10.29 2.71 -11.27
C THR A 112 -9.29 2.48 -10.13
N TYR A 113 -8.93 1.22 -9.88
CA TYR A 113 -7.94 0.87 -8.88
C TYR A 113 -6.58 1.53 -9.17
N LEU A 114 -6.07 1.40 -10.38
CA LEU A 114 -4.78 1.98 -10.78
C LEU A 114 -4.78 3.52 -10.71
N ALA A 115 -5.89 4.17 -11.07
CA ALA A 115 -6.02 5.62 -10.92
C ALA A 115 -5.94 6.05 -9.45
N GLY A 116 -6.52 5.28 -8.53
CA GLY A 116 -6.40 5.51 -7.09
C GLY A 116 -4.97 5.33 -6.60
N VAL A 117 -4.26 4.28 -7.04
CA VAL A 117 -2.82 4.09 -6.74
C VAL A 117 -2.02 5.33 -7.14
N GLU A 118 -2.22 5.82 -8.37
CA GLU A 118 -1.51 7.01 -8.88
C GLU A 118 -1.87 8.29 -8.13
N ARG A 119 -3.14 8.44 -7.71
CA ARG A 119 -3.59 9.61 -6.93
C ARG A 119 -2.90 9.63 -5.58
N GLU A 120 -2.95 8.54 -4.83
CA GLU A 120 -2.30 8.42 -3.51
C GLU A 120 -0.80 8.72 -3.60
N ILE A 121 -0.10 8.16 -4.60
CA ILE A 121 1.32 8.45 -4.81
C ILE A 121 1.55 9.94 -5.03
N ARG A 122 0.75 10.61 -5.88
CA ARG A 122 0.90 12.04 -6.18
C ARG A 122 0.53 12.95 -5.01
N GLU A 123 -0.40 12.53 -4.16
CA GLU A 123 -0.76 13.26 -2.95
C GLU A 123 0.39 13.24 -1.94
N GLU A 124 1.08 12.11 -1.77
CA GLU A 124 2.13 11.96 -0.78
C GLU A 124 3.55 12.27 -1.28
N LEU A 125 3.84 12.04 -2.57
CA LEU A 125 5.19 12.18 -3.16
C LEU A 125 5.22 13.05 -4.40
N VAL A 126 6.34 13.76 -4.56
CA VAL A 126 6.76 14.32 -5.85
C VAL A 126 8.00 13.57 -6.32
N ILE A 127 7.86 12.90 -7.47
CA ILE A 127 8.91 12.10 -8.12
C ILE A 127 9.35 12.82 -9.39
N ASP A 128 10.62 13.18 -9.49
CA ASP A 128 11.19 13.86 -10.66
C ASP A 128 11.95 12.85 -11.53
N GLY A 129 11.22 12.00 -12.22
CA GLY A 129 11.74 10.92 -13.06
C GLY A 129 10.65 9.96 -13.53
N ASN A 130 11.10 8.86 -14.15
CA ASN A 130 10.21 7.79 -14.60
C ASN A 130 10.29 6.59 -13.66
N CYS A 131 9.27 5.74 -13.73
CA CYS A 131 9.24 4.48 -13.01
C CYS A 131 8.70 3.34 -13.88
N THR A 132 9.08 2.13 -13.54
CA THR A 132 8.37 0.92 -13.92
C THR A 132 7.64 0.36 -12.72
N GLN A 133 6.45 -0.19 -12.92
CA GLN A 133 5.60 -0.73 -11.87
C GLN A 133 5.34 -2.21 -12.08
N ARG A 134 5.33 -2.97 -11.01
CA ARG A 134 4.82 -4.35 -10.99
C ARG A 134 4.11 -4.65 -9.67
N VAL A 135 3.13 -5.54 -9.70
CA VAL A 135 2.49 -6.06 -8.49
C VAL A 135 3.37 -7.18 -7.91
N LEU A 136 3.75 -7.05 -6.65
CA LEU A 136 4.56 -8.05 -5.95
C LEU A 136 3.71 -9.16 -5.35
N GLY A 137 2.66 -8.76 -4.65
CA GLY A 137 1.84 -9.68 -3.88
C GLY A 137 0.74 -8.95 -3.12
N VAL A 138 0.22 -9.62 -2.13
CA VAL A 138 -0.83 -9.11 -1.26
C VAL A 138 -0.47 -9.37 0.20
N ILE A 139 -0.98 -8.50 1.10
CA ILE A 139 -0.82 -8.63 2.55
C ILE A 139 -2.19 -8.72 3.19
N ASN A 140 -2.38 -9.73 4.03
CA ASN A 140 -3.53 -9.88 4.91
C ASN A 140 -3.06 -10.12 6.35
N ASP A 141 -3.62 -9.39 7.31
CA ASP A 141 -3.32 -9.59 8.73
C ASP A 141 -4.59 -9.55 9.58
N ASP A 142 -5.21 -10.71 9.75
CA ASP A 142 -6.44 -10.86 10.56
C ASP A 142 -6.16 -10.95 12.07
N THR A 143 -4.92 -10.72 12.52
CA THR A 143 -4.56 -10.84 13.95
C THR A 143 -4.96 -9.61 14.78
N ASN A 144 -5.43 -8.55 14.12
CA ASN A 144 -5.88 -7.32 14.77
C ASN A 144 -7.08 -6.71 14.03
N ASP A 145 -7.83 -5.86 14.72
CA ASP A 145 -9.08 -5.29 14.22
C ASP A 145 -8.90 -4.50 12.91
N VAL A 146 -7.78 -3.79 12.75
CA VAL A 146 -7.50 -3.02 11.53
C VAL A 146 -7.21 -3.95 10.35
N GLY A 147 -6.34 -4.93 10.56
CA GLY A 147 -6.01 -5.90 9.51
C GLY A 147 -7.20 -6.80 9.15
N ALA A 148 -8.12 -7.06 10.10
CA ALA A 148 -9.32 -7.85 9.85
C ALA A 148 -10.20 -7.26 8.74
N VAL A 149 -10.18 -5.93 8.54
CA VAL A 149 -10.98 -5.21 7.54
C VAL A 149 -10.14 -4.61 6.40
N HIS A 150 -8.81 -4.79 6.39
CA HIS A 150 -7.93 -4.29 5.34
C HIS A 150 -7.20 -5.42 4.62
N LEU A 151 -6.90 -5.21 3.34
CA LEU A 151 -6.04 -6.07 2.52
C LEU A 151 -5.17 -5.20 1.61
N GLY A 152 -3.85 -5.35 1.71
CA GLY A 152 -2.89 -4.58 0.94
C GLY A 152 -2.54 -5.26 -0.37
N ILE A 153 -2.63 -4.56 -1.50
CA ILE A 153 -2.02 -4.99 -2.76
C ILE A 153 -0.68 -4.26 -2.87
N VAL A 154 0.41 -5.02 -2.87
CA VAL A 154 1.77 -4.51 -2.83
C VAL A 154 2.30 -4.26 -4.22
N HIS A 155 2.65 -3.02 -4.50
CA HIS A 155 3.29 -2.58 -5.75
C HIS A 155 4.75 -2.24 -5.51
N LEU A 156 5.62 -2.63 -6.42
CA LEU A 156 6.99 -2.14 -6.51
C LEU A 156 7.11 -1.16 -7.67
N PHE A 157 7.61 0.03 -7.37
CA PHE A 157 7.99 1.06 -8.32
C PHE A 157 9.51 1.15 -8.37
N GLU A 158 10.10 0.80 -9.51
CA GLU A 158 11.53 0.96 -9.75
C GLU A 158 11.76 2.28 -10.46
N LEU A 159 12.42 3.21 -9.76
CA LEU A 159 12.66 4.57 -10.25
C LEU A 159 14.01 4.68 -10.97
N ASP A 160 14.04 5.49 -12.03
CA ASP A 160 15.29 5.88 -12.72
C ASP A 160 16.04 7.02 -12.01
N THR A 161 15.47 7.55 -10.92
CA THR A 161 15.96 8.71 -10.16
C THR A 161 15.86 8.50 -8.65
N ASP A 162 16.71 9.18 -7.88
CA ASP A 162 16.56 9.33 -6.42
C ASP A 162 15.97 10.70 -6.02
N ARG A 163 15.57 11.52 -6.98
CA ARG A 163 14.94 12.83 -6.74
C ARG A 163 13.47 12.64 -6.38
N VAL A 164 13.26 12.24 -5.13
CA VAL A 164 11.94 12.06 -4.53
C VAL A 164 11.84 12.98 -3.30
N ARG A 165 10.73 13.68 -3.16
CA ARG A 165 10.45 14.50 -1.99
C ARG A 165 9.03 14.28 -1.50
N ALA A 166 8.83 14.46 -0.20
CA ALA A 166 7.49 14.42 0.37
C ALA A 166 6.65 15.60 -0.14
N ASN A 167 5.41 15.32 -0.48
CA ASN A 167 4.39 16.31 -0.81
C ASN A 167 3.50 16.62 0.40
N GLU A 168 3.46 15.70 1.37
CA GLU A 168 2.76 15.86 2.64
C GLU A 168 3.73 15.98 3.83
N ALA A 169 3.35 16.80 4.83
CA ALA A 169 4.14 16.99 6.05
C ALA A 169 4.20 15.75 6.97
N ALA A 170 3.33 14.77 6.72
CA ALA A 170 3.29 13.51 7.46
C ALA A 170 4.48 12.59 7.15
N LEU A 171 5.18 12.79 6.02
CA LEU A 171 6.33 12.00 5.60
C LEU A 171 7.64 12.69 6.03
N ALA A 172 8.09 12.39 7.23
CA ALA A 172 9.34 12.93 7.75
C ALA A 172 10.55 12.05 7.40
N ASN A 173 11.74 12.64 7.30
CA ASN A 173 13.01 11.93 7.08
C ASN A 173 13.02 11.02 5.83
N LEU A 174 12.31 11.42 4.77
CA LEU A 174 12.21 10.69 3.52
C LEU A 174 13.59 10.55 2.87
N ARG A 175 14.05 9.32 2.65
CA ARG A 175 15.32 9.03 1.97
C ARG A 175 15.39 7.60 1.46
N PHE A 176 16.23 7.35 0.48
CA PHE A 176 16.57 5.98 0.08
C PHE A 176 17.59 5.37 1.03
N VAL A 177 17.33 4.17 1.52
CA VAL A 177 18.19 3.38 2.42
C VAL A 177 18.62 2.10 1.74
N SER A 178 19.85 1.65 2.02
CA SER A 178 20.29 0.34 1.57
C SER A 178 19.68 -0.78 2.41
N PRO A 179 19.66 -2.03 1.92
CA PRO A 179 19.23 -3.18 2.71
C PRO A 179 20.01 -3.31 4.05
N GLU A 180 21.29 -2.97 4.05
CA GLU A 180 22.13 -3.01 5.24
C GLU A 180 21.72 -1.94 6.26
N GLU A 181 21.41 -0.72 5.81
CA GLU A 181 20.87 0.36 6.67
C GLU A 181 19.51 0.00 7.24
N LEU A 182 18.65 -0.68 6.44
CA LEU A 182 17.31 -1.11 6.86
C LEU A 182 17.33 -2.35 7.77
N SER A 183 18.46 -2.68 8.37
CA SER A 183 18.60 -3.78 9.32
C SER A 183 18.64 -3.29 10.77
N GLY A 184 18.60 -4.23 11.71
CA GLY A 184 18.71 -3.92 13.14
C GLY A 184 17.62 -3.01 13.67
N GLU A 185 18.00 -1.96 14.38
CA GLU A 185 17.06 -1.05 15.08
C GLU A 185 16.08 -0.34 14.13
N MET A 186 16.51 -0.02 12.91
CA MET A 186 15.61 0.60 11.92
C MET A 186 14.50 -0.36 11.50
N PHE A 187 14.84 -1.63 11.27
CA PHE A 187 13.87 -2.67 10.92
C PHE A 187 12.85 -2.93 12.04
N GLU A 188 13.31 -2.95 13.30
CA GLU A 188 12.45 -3.16 14.47
C GLU A 188 11.45 -2.02 14.69
N LYS A 189 11.76 -0.82 14.21
CA LYS A 189 10.88 0.35 14.28
C LYS A 189 9.91 0.48 13.12
N LEU A 190 9.95 -0.43 12.14
CA LEU A 190 9.01 -0.40 11.02
C LEU A 190 7.56 -0.67 11.47
N GLU A 191 6.62 -0.04 10.78
CA GLU A 191 5.19 -0.37 10.91
C GLU A 191 4.88 -1.75 10.33
N THR A 192 3.75 -2.36 10.71
CA THR A 192 3.50 -3.80 10.53
C THR A 192 3.60 -4.35 9.11
N TRP A 193 3.18 -3.60 8.09
CA TRP A 193 3.24 -4.07 6.70
C TRP A 193 4.63 -3.94 6.07
N SER A 194 5.44 -3.02 6.55
CA SER A 194 6.80 -2.79 6.04
C SER A 194 7.74 -3.98 6.23
N PRO A 195 7.88 -4.60 7.43
CA PRO A 195 8.72 -5.79 7.60
C PRO A 195 8.24 -6.97 6.77
N VAL A 196 6.92 -7.17 6.70
CA VAL A 196 6.32 -8.27 5.92
C VAL A 196 6.63 -8.10 4.44
N SER A 197 6.44 -6.89 3.89
CA SER A 197 6.76 -6.59 2.50
C SER A 197 8.26 -6.72 2.21
N TYR A 198 9.11 -6.21 3.11
CA TYR A 198 10.56 -6.21 2.93
C TYR A 198 11.14 -7.62 2.81
N THR A 199 10.69 -8.56 3.62
CA THR A 199 11.18 -9.95 3.59
C THR A 199 10.88 -10.67 2.26
N HIS A 200 9.92 -10.17 1.48
CA HIS A 200 9.53 -10.71 0.18
C HIS A 200 10.03 -9.86 -1.01
N LEU A 201 10.73 -8.76 -0.74
CA LEU A 201 11.39 -7.97 -1.78
C LEU A 201 12.66 -8.70 -2.24
N THR A 202 12.58 -9.38 -3.40
CA THR A 202 13.79 -9.79 -4.11
C THR A 202 14.36 -8.57 -4.84
N LEU A 203 15.18 -7.79 -4.14
CA LEU A 203 15.94 -6.72 -4.78
C LEU A 203 17.02 -7.34 -5.67
N PRO A 204 17.27 -6.80 -6.88
CA PRO A 204 18.41 -7.23 -7.66
C PRO A 204 19.67 -6.97 -6.84
N THR A 205 20.30 -8.05 -6.35
CA THR A 205 21.63 -7.96 -5.75
C THR A 205 22.57 -7.45 -6.84
N ASN A 206 23.11 -6.25 -6.66
CA ASN A 206 24.24 -5.79 -7.47
C ASN A 206 25.44 -6.69 -7.17
N SER A 207 25.48 -7.85 -7.82
CA SER A 207 26.71 -8.63 -7.92
C SER A 207 27.67 -7.81 -8.77
N ARG A 208 28.50 -6.98 -8.11
CA ARG A 208 29.71 -6.47 -8.75
C ARG A 208 30.63 -7.69 -8.95
N VAL A 209 30.74 -8.10 -10.20
CA VAL A 209 31.89 -8.88 -10.67
C VAL A 209 33.08 -7.96 -10.83
#